data_3bf2c383bfa4a3b2c933299793390726
#
_entry.id   3bf2c383bfa4a3b2c933299793390726
#
_cell.length_a   1.000
_cell.length_b   1.000
_cell.length_c   1.000
_cell.angle_alpha   90.00
_cell.angle_beta   90.00
_cell.angle_gamma   90.00
#
_symmetry.space_group_name_H-M   'P 1'
#
loop_
_entity.id
_entity.type
_entity.pdbx_description
1 polymer ?
#
loop_
_entity_poly.entity_id
_entity_poly.type
_entity_poly.pdbx_seq_one_letter_code
_entity_poly.pdbx_strand_id
1 'polypeptide(L)'
;MKLKNCLLAIALALAGMSASAAEYTLAVEPNYPPSQAQQVYQPLLDYLSASTGHTFKLKTAANYHVYWRDLRAGMKVDFAFEEAHFTGYRMGRLGFTPLVRTAEATRYSLLADSMVAEEGIPGLIGRPVVSMPAPSMGYLLLNELYRNPIASPEIKSVASGWRDGVEMIFSQETDAAMVPNYIAQLYPNLVVVSESREFTGRTLSAAGTVPSDVRQAVAEAMLKLHEDPAVYEVLVELGSAQFVEASAGEYEGSERLLAGVFGYKPRPSANTPAEAAEPTIDLDDENLGGIEVTAGD
;
A
#
# COMPACT_ATOMS: atom_id res chain seq x y z
N MET A 1 -34.70 -17.80 -53.64
CA MET A 1 -35.14 -16.93 -52.53
C MET A 1 -34.69 -17.37 -51.13
N LYS A 2 -34.41 -18.66 -50.86
CA LYS A 2 -34.04 -19.16 -49.51
C LYS A 2 -32.58 -18.85 -49.09
N LEU A 3 -31.64 -18.64 -50.01
CA LEU A 3 -30.23 -18.41 -49.70
C LEU A 3 -29.94 -16.97 -49.25
N LYS A 4 -30.66 -15.96 -49.76
CA LYS A 4 -30.52 -14.55 -49.38
C LYS A 4 -31.01 -14.27 -47.93
N ASN A 5 -31.98 -15.03 -47.44
CA ASN A 5 -32.51 -14.84 -46.08
C ASN A 5 -31.60 -15.45 -44.99
N CYS A 6 -30.81 -16.50 -45.32
CA CYS A 6 -29.82 -17.07 -44.38
C CYS A 6 -28.61 -16.15 -44.18
N LEU A 7 -28.15 -15.46 -45.24
CA LEU A 7 -27.04 -14.52 -45.15
C LEU A 7 -27.40 -13.26 -44.33
N LEU A 8 -28.66 -12.82 -44.38
CA LEU A 8 -29.12 -11.68 -43.60
C LEU A 8 -29.27 -12.03 -42.12
N ALA A 9 -29.66 -13.26 -41.77
CA ALA A 9 -29.76 -13.75 -40.39
C ALA A 9 -28.41 -13.91 -39.72
N ILE A 10 -27.36 -14.31 -40.45
CA ILE A 10 -25.99 -14.44 -39.95
C ILE A 10 -25.37 -13.06 -39.72
N ALA A 11 -25.64 -12.07 -40.59
CA ALA A 11 -25.15 -10.69 -40.40
C ALA A 11 -25.79 -9.99 -39.19
N LEU A 12 -27.03 -10.30 -38.84
CA LEU A 12 -27.70 -9.76 -37.65
C LEU A 12 -27.21 -10.40 -36.33
N ALA A 13 -26.74 -11.65 -36.37
CA ALA A 13 -26.22 -12.34 -35.19
C ALA A 13 -24.81 -11.88 -34.78
N LEU A 14 -24.04 -11.29 -35.70
CA LEU A 14 -22.71 -10.71 -35.42
C LEU A 14 -22.78 -9.23 -34.89
N ALA A 15 -23.92 -8.58 -35.01
CA ALA A 15 -24.08 -7.20 -34.54
C ALA A 15 -24.41 -7.05 -33.05
N GLY A 16 -24.52 -8.17 -32.31
CA GLY A 16 -25.06 -8.18 -30.92
C GLY A 16 -24.06 -8.25 -29.78
N MET A 17 -22.75 -8.27 -30.04
CA MET A 17 -21.75 -8.24 -28.97
C MET A 17 -21.16 -6.84 -28.80
N SER A 18 -22.02 -5.84 -28.56
CA SER A 18 -21.54 -4.61 -27.93
C SER A 18 -21.12 -4.96 -26.51
N ALA A 19 -19.82 -5.06 -26.25
CA ALA A 19 -19.34 -5.11 -24.88
C ALA A 19 -19.92 -3.89 -24.15
N SER A 20 -20.83 -4.12 -23.20
CA SER A 20 -21.41 -3.03 -22.40
C SER A 20 -20.29 -2.41 -21.60
N ALA A 21 -20.09 -1.09 -21.76
CA ALA A 21 -19.18 -0.35 -20.92
C ALA A 21 -19.60 -0.52 -19.45
N ALA A 22 -18.76 -1.14 -18.67
CA ALA A 22 -18.96 -1.32 -17.23
C ALA A 22 -18.19 -0.24 -16.45
N GLU A 23 -18.60 0.00 -15.21
CA GLU A 23 -17.92 0.91 -14.31
C GLU A 23 -17.16 0.10 -13.26
N TYR A 24 -15.86 0.39 -13.08
CA TYR A 24 -14.98 -0.24 -12.11
C TYR A 24 -14.42 0.77 -11.14
N THR A 25 -14.13 0.35 -9.92
CA THR A 25 -13.52 1.16 -8.87
C THR A 25 -12.05 0.81 -8.71
N LEU A 26 -11.19 1.83 -8.64
CA LEU A 26 -9.77 1.72 -8.32
C LEU A 26 -9.50 2.32 -6.94
N ALA A 27 -9.13 1.49 -5.97
CA ALA A 27 -8.64 1.98 -4.69
C ALA A 27 -7.15 2.31 -4.78
N VAL A 28 -6.75 3.40 -4.11
CA VAL A 28 -5.34 3.78 -3.96
C VAL A 28 -5.06 4.10 -2.50
N GLU A 29 -3.81 3.91 -2.09
CA GLU A 29 -3.35 4.34 -0.77
C GLU A 29 -3.46 5.86 -0.62
N PRO A 30 -3.75 6.37 0.58
CA PRO A 30 -3.92 7.79 0.83
C PRO A 30 -2.57 8.53 0.92
N ASN A 31 -1.79 8.48 -0.15
CA ASN A 31 -0.51 9.18 -0.30
C ASN A 31 -0.68 10.69 -0.57
N TYR A 32 -1.92 11.11 -0.83
CA TYR A 32 -2.35 12.48 -1.05
C TYR A 32 -3.66 12.75 -0.32
N PRO A 33 -3.95 13.99 0.05
CA PRO A 33 -5.31 14.39 0.43
C PRO A 33 -6.33 14.01 -0.66
N PRO A 34 -7.57 13.65 -0.34
CA PRO A 34 -8.53 13.10 -1.31
C PRO A 34 -8.77 13.97 -2.56
N SER A 35 -8.80 15.30 -2.42
CA SER A 35 -8.95 16.21 -3.56
C SER A 35 -7.75 16.20 -4.49
N GLN A 36 -6.55 16.15 -3.93
CA GLN A 36 -5.31 16.05 -4.70
C GLN A 36 -5.16 14.67 -5.35
N ALA A 37 -5.51 13.61 -4.62
CA ALA A 37 -5.49 12.24 -5.17
C ALA A 37 -6.34 12.13 -6.44
N GLN A 38 -7.54 12.75 -6.46
CA GLN A 38 -8.37 12.76 -7.65
C GLN A 38 -7.66 13.41 -8.85
N GLN A 39 -6.96 14.52 -8.64
CA GLN A 39 -6.22 15.22 -9.71
C GLN A 39 -5.02 14.39 -10.19
N VAL A 40 -4.25 13.80 -9.27
CA VAL A 40 -3.06 12.99 -9.58
C VAL A 40 -3.42 11.72 -10.36
N TYR A 41 -4.48 11.03 -9.98
CA TYR A 41 -4.85 9.76 -10.60
C TYR A 41 -5.81 9.90 -11.80
N GLN A 42 -6.43 11.06 -12.02
CA GLN A 42 -7.38 11.24 -13.12
C GLN A 42 -6.81 10.88 -14.50
N PRO A 43 -5.59 11.29 -14.88
CA PRO A 43 -5.02 10.88 -16.17
C PRO A 43 -4.86 9.37 -16.33
N LEU A 44 -4.54 8.65 -15.24
CA LEU A 44 -4.50 7.18 -15.25
C LEU A 44 -5.89 6.57 -15.49
N LEU A 45 -6.93 7.11 -14.82
CA LEU A 45 -8.30 6.61 -15.00
C LEU A 45 -8.80 6.85 -16.42
N ASP A 46 -8.49 8.03 -17.01
CA ASP A 46 -8.83 8.38 -18.38
C ASP A 46 -8.12 7.47 -19.38
N TYR A 47 -6.83 7.21 -19.16
CA TYR A 47 -6.03 6.28 -19.98
C TYR A 47 -6.60 4.85 -19.92
N LEU A 48 -6.88 4.34 -18.73
CA LEU A 48 -7.49 3.01 -18.58
C LEU A 48 -8.86 2.95 -19.24
N SER A 49 -9.65 4.01 -19.13
CA SER A 49 -10.97 4.07 -19.76
C SER A 49 -10.88 4.05 -21.28
N ALA A 50 -9.96 4.83 -21.85
CA ALA A 50 -9.71 4.85 -23.29
C ALA A 50 -9.16 3.51 -23.82
N SER A 51 -8.27 2.87 -23.07
CA SER A 51 -7.62 1.62 -23.46
C SER A 51 -8.53 0.39 -23.36
N THR A 52 -9.48 0.38 -22.40
CA THR A 52 -10.30 -0.81 -22.12
C THR A 52 -11.76 -0.69 -22.56
N GLY A 53 -12.22 0.53 -22.87
CA GLY A 53 -13.63 0.80 -23.17
C GLY A 53 -14.57 0.75 -21.95
N HIS A 54 -14.02 0.73 -20.74
CA HIS A 54 -14.75 0.76 -19.47
C HIS A 54 -14.56 2.09 -18.76
N THR A 55 -15.33 2.37 -17.72
CA THR A 55 -15.17 3.58 -16.89
C THR A 55 -14.52 3.20 -15.57
N PHE A 56 -13.56 4.02 -15.13
CA PHE A 56 -12.89 3.81 -13.84
C PHE A 56 -13.16 4.97 -12.90
N LYS A 57 -13.47 4.67 -11.63
CA LYS A 57 -13.66 5.65 -10.56
C LYS A 57 -12.65 5.45 -9.45
N LEU A 58 -12.02 6.53 -9.02
CA LEU A 58 -11.09 6.50 -7.91
C LEU A 58 -11.83 6.34 -6.58
N LYS A 59 -11.29 5.48 -5.72
CA LYS A 59 -11.69 5.37 -4.32
C LYS A 59 -10.50 5.69 -3.43
N THR A 60 -10.58 6.80 -2.71
CA THR A 60 -9.56 7.24 -1.75
C THR A 60 -10.08 7.18 -0.32
N ALA A 61 -9.19 7.31 0.64
CA ALA A 61 -9.51 7.48 2.05
C ALA A 61 -8.86 8.77 2.59
N ALA A 62 -9.38 9.30 3.67
CA ALA A 62 -8.86 10.53 4.26
C ALA A 62 -7.43 10.37 4.82
N ASN A 63 -7.07 9.18 5.27
CA ASN A 63 -5.75 8.81 5.77
C ASN A 63 -5.61 7.28 5.87
N TYR A 64 -4.43 6.80 6.24
CA TYR A 64 -4.13 5.37 6.37
C TYR A 64 -4.95 4.65 7.47
N HIS A 65 -5.35 5.33 8.56
CA HIS A 65 -6.22 4.72 9.58
C HIS A 65 -7.59 4.37 9.00
N VAL A 66 -8.19 5.31 8.27
CA VAL A 66 -9.49 5.11 7.60
C VAL A 66 -9.35 4.05 6.51
N TYR A 67 -8.28 4.11 5.70
CA TYR A 67 -8.01 3.13 4.66
C TYR A 67 -7.92 1.71 5.22
N TRP A 68 -7.12 1.51 6.25
CA TRP A 68 -6.94 0.22 6.90
C TRP A 68 -8.21 -0.30 7.58
N ARG A 69 -8.93 0.58 8.28
CA ARG A 69 -10.25 0.23 8.85
C ARG A 69 -11.19 -0.30 7.80
N ASP A 70 -11.33 0.42 6.69
CA ASP A 70 -12.28 0.09 5.62
C ASP A 70 -11.82 -1.18 4.87
N LEU A 71 -10.53 -1.34 4.64
CA LEU A 71 -9.93 -2.55 4.07
C LEU A 71 -10.23 -3.78 4.92
N ARG A 72 -10.04 -3.70 6.24
CA ARG A 72 -10.37 -4.79 7.19
C ARG A 72 -11.88 -5.07 7.28
N ALA A 73 -12.71 -4.06 7.08
CA ALA A 73 -14.16 -4.22 7.02
C ALA A 73 -14.65 -4.83 5.68
N GLY A 74 -13.72 -5.20 4.79
CA GLY A 74 -14.07 -5.78 3.49
C GLY A 74 -14.48 -4.75 2.44
N MET A 75 -13.75 -3.62 2.39
CA MET A 75 -13.96 -2.58 1.37
C MET A 75 -14.10 -3.21 -0.02
N LYS A 76 -15.27 -3.03 -0.62
CA LYS A 76 -15.53 -3.50 -1.98
C LYS A 76 -14.95 -2.52 -2.97
N VAL A 77 -14.01 -3.02 -3.77
CA VAL A 77 -13.39 -2.34 -4.91
C VAL A 77 -13.01 -3.40 -5.94
N ASP A 78 -12.92 -3.00 -7.19
CA ASP A 78 -12.61 -3.90 -8.29
C ASP A 78 -11.09 -4.04 -8.49
N PHE A 79 -10.39 -2.93 -8.38
CA PHE A 79 -8.94 -2.84 -8.49
C PHE A 79 -8.35 -2.10 -7.28
N ALA A 80 -7.09 -2.39 -6.97
CA ALA A 80 -6.33 -1.68 -5.94
C ALA A 80 -4.88 -1.49 -6.39
N PHE A 81 -4.34 -0.28 -6.19
CA PHE A 81 -2.93 0.04 -6.44
C PHE A 81 -2.26 0.39 -5.12
N GLU A 82 -1.42 -0.51 -4.63
CA GLU A 82 -0.95 -0.53 -3.24
C GLU A 82 0.49 -1.04 -3.11
N GLU A 83 1.10 -0.72 -1.97
CA GLU A 83 2.36 -1.33 -1.51
C GLU A 83 2.19 -2.83 -1.20
N ALA A 84 3.31 -3.54 -1.20
CA ALA A 84 3.35 -5.00 -1.08
C ALA A 84 2.60 -5.55 0.13
N HIS A 85 2.63 -4.87 1.29
CA HIS A 85 1.97 -5.35 2.51
C HIS A 85 0.44 -5.36 2.42
N PHE A 86 -0.16 -4.35 1.77
CA PHE A 86 -1.60 -4.34 1.49
C PHE A 86 -1.97 -5.30 0.36
N THR A 87 -1.13 -5.39 -0.69
CA THR A 87 -1.32 -6.39 -1.75
C THR A 87 -1.34 -7.80 -1.17
N GLY A 88 -0.38 -8.15 -0.31
CA GLY A 88 -0.35 -9.44 0.39
C GLY A 88 -1.60 -9.68 1.24
N TYR A 89 -2.09 -8.65 1.95
CA TYR A 89 -3.33 -8.72 2.71
C TYR A 89 -4.54 -8.99 1.80
N ARG A 90 -4.70 -8.25 0.69
CA ARG A 90 -5.81 -8.46 -0.25
C ARG A 90 -5.80 -9.85 -0.88
N MET A 91 -4.63 -10.33 -1.26
CA MET A 91 -4.47 -11.68 -1.79
C MET A 91 -4.90 -12.73 -0.76
N GLY A 92 -4.36 -12.65 0.44
CA GLY A 92 -4.60 -13.63 1.51
C GLY A 92 -6.00 -13.60 2.11
N ARG A 93 -6.66 -12.44 2.12
CA ARG A 93 -7.93 -12.23 2.83
C ARG A 93 -9.13 -11.96 1.93
N LEU A 94 -8.92 -11.33 0.78
CA LEU A 94 -10.00 -10.82 -0.07
C LEU A 94 -10.00 -11.44 -1.47
N GLY A 95 -9.07 -12.38 -1.78
CA GLY A 95 -9.03 -13.11 -3.04
C GLY A 95 -8.64 -12.24 -4.25
N PHE A 96 -7.84 -11.20 -4.03
CA PHE A 96 -7.30 -10.39 -5.12
C PHE A 96 -6.16 -11.13 -5.82
N THR A 97 -5.98 -10.81 -7.11
CA THR A 97 -4.88 -11.32 -7.94
C THR A 97 -4.01 -10.13 -8.35
N PRO A 98 -2.69 -10.14 -8.11
CA PRO A 98 -1.79 -9.13 -8.64
C PRO A 98 -1.73 -9.26 -10.17
N LEU A 99 -1.77 -8.12 -10.86
CA LEU A 99 -1.75 -8.06 -12.31
C LEU A 99 -0.40 -7.55 -12.81
N VAL A 100 -0.07 -6.33 -12.40
CA VAL A 100 1.17 -5.64 -12.75
C VAL A 100 1.71 -4.88 -11.56
N ARG A 101 3.01 -4.58 -11.56
CA ARG A 101 3.68 -3.78 -10.54
C ARG A 101 4.63 -2.78 -11.17
N THR A 102 5.06 -1.79 -10.40
CA THR A 102 6.17 -0.92 -10.81
C THR A 102 7.43 -1.77 -11.02
N ALA A 103 8.21 -1.44 -12.05
CA ALA A 103 9.43 -2.19 -12.40
C ALA A 103 10.47 -2.06 -11.28
N GLU A 104 10.58 -0.87 -10.69
CA GLU A 104 11.49 -0.57 -9.61
C GLU A 104 10.99 -1.20 -8.30
N ALA A 105 11.93 -1.74 -7.53
CA ALA A 105 11.67 -2.13 -6.15
C ALA A 105 11.43 -0.88 -5.29
N THR A 106 10.54 -0.98 -4.33
CA THR A 106 10.30 0.09 -3.36
C THR A 106 11.31 -0.02 -2.22
N ARG A 107 11.97 1.11 -1.90
CA ARG A 107 12.76 1.33 -0.69
C ARG A 107 12.27 2.57 0.01
N TYR A 108 12.58 2.69 1.26
CA TYR A 108 12.29 3.87 2.07
C TYR A 108 13.57 4.43 2.65
N SER A 109 13.69 5.76 2.60
CA SER A 109 14.84 6.50 3.10
C SER A 109 14.43 7.35 4.28
N LEU A 110 15.21 7.30 5.34
CA LEU A 110 15.13 8.23 6.47
C LEU A 110 16.00 9.43 6.11
N LEU A 111 15.36 10.56 5.77
CA LEU A 111 16.01 11.80 5.37
C LEU A 111 16.15 12.73 6.56
N ALA A 112 17.29 13.44 6.65
CA ALA A 112 17.52 14.51 7.59
C ALA A 112 18.40 15.60 6.95
N ASP A 113 18.52 16.77 7.61
CA ASP A 113 19.56 17.71 7.24
C ASP A 113 20.97 17.18 7.58
N SER A 114 22.01 17.82 7.04
CA SER A 114 23.38 17.33 7.19
C SER A 114 23.87 17.28 8.63
N MET A 115 23.48 18.24 9.48
CA MET A 115 23.94 18.29 10.89
C MET A 115 23.34 17.12 11.68
N VAL A 116 22.04 16.85 11.50
CA VAL A 116 21.37 15.74 12.17
C VAL A 116 21.86 14.39 11.63
N ALA A 117 22.10 14.33 10.32
CA ALA A 117 22.58 13.11 9.66
C ALA A 117 23.96 12.66 10.13
N GLU A 118 24.85 13.59 10.50
CA GLU A 118 26.19 13.28 11.06
C GLU A 118 26.11 12.45 12.36
N GLU A 119 25.05 12.64 13.15
CA GLU A 119 24.83 11.88 14.39
C GLU A 119 24.27 10.46 14.11
N GLY A 120 23.83 10.20 12.89
CA GLY A 120 23.27 8.92 12.45
C GLY A 120 21.95 8.53 13.15
N ILE A 121 21.59 7.24 13.04
CA ILE A 121 20.37 6.69 13.65
C ILE A 121 20.27 6.98 15.17
N PRO A 122 21.35 6.84 15.98
CA PRO A 122 21.28 7.15 17.41
C PRO A 122 20.97 8.60 17.71
N GLY A 123 21.41 9.54 16.87
CA GLY A 123 21.18 10.97 17.04
C GLY A 123 19.71 11.38 16.93
N LEU A 124 18.87 10.54 16.33
CA LEU A 124 17.43 10.79 16.22
C LEU A 124 16.63 10.31 17.44
N ILE A 125 17.23 9.62 18.41
CA ILE A 125 16.54 9.18 19.62
C ILE A 125 16.03 10.38 20.41
N GLY A 126 14.72 10.40 20.70
CA GLY A 126 14.05 11.50 21.39
C GLY A 126 13.77 12.73 20.54
N ARG A 127 14.21 12.76 19.27
CA ARG A 127 13.91 13.84 18.33
C ARG A 127 12.61 13.56 17.55
N PRO A 128 11.92 14.61 17.05
CA PRO A 128 10.73 14.43 16.23
C PRO A 128 11.10 13.91 14.83
N VAL A 129 10.54 12.77 14.46
CA VAL A 129 10.66 12.13 13.13
C VAL A 129 9.29 11.91 12.54
N VAL A 130 9.06 12.38 11.33
CA VAL A 130 7.74 12.30 10.69
C VAL A 130 7.63 11.12 9.72
N SER A 131 6.44 10.56 9.64
CA SER A 131 5.99 9.66 8.59
C SER A 131 4.50 9.84 8.35
N MET A 132 4.00 9.25 7.26
CA MET A 132 2.56 9.07 7.08
C MET A 132 1.99 8.21 8.22
N PRO A 133 0.69 8.35 8.56
CA PRO A 133 0.07 7.59 9.64
C PRO A 133 0.15 6.06 9.45
N ALA A 134 0.09 5.32 10.56
CA ALA A 134 -0.03 3.86 10.53
C ALA A 134 -1.28 3.41 9.74
N PRO A 135 -1.20 2.34 8.96
CA PRO A 135 -0.08 1.47 8.72
C PRO A 135 0.65 1.76 7.39
N SER A 136 0.99 3.01 7.11
CA SER A 136 1.86 3.31 5.98
C SER A 136 3.18 2.55 6.09
N MET A 137 3.80 2.21 4.97
CA MET A 137 5.08 1.51 4.97
C MET A 137 6.15 2.28 5.73
N GLY A 138 6.22 3.61 5.57
CA GLY A 138 7.18 4.44 6.31
C GLY A 138 7.03 4.35 7.82
N TYR A 139 5.79 4.37 8.34
CA TYR A 139 5.52 4.17 9.77
C TYR A 139 5.97 2.80 10.27
N LEU A 140 5.65 1.74 9.51
CA LEU A 140 6.03 0.37 9.86
C LEU A 140 7.54 0.20 9.93
N LEU A 141 8.26 0.78 8.96
CA LEU A 141 9.72 0.71 8.89
C LEU A 141 10.42 1.54 9.97
N LEU A 142 9.86 2.70 10.37
CA LEU A 142 10.38 3.43 11.54
C LEU A 142 10.27 2.59 12.80
N ASN A 143 9.14 1.92 13.04
CA ASN A 143 8.99 1.02 14.18
C ASN A 143 9.89 -0.22 14.09
N GLU A 144 10.20 -0.70 12.89
CA GLU A 144 11.16 -1.79 12.69
C GLU A 144 12.59 -1.33 12.96
N LEU A 145 12.95 -0.12 12.57
CA LEU A 145 14.28 0.48 12.80
C LEU A 145 14.51 0.75 14.30
N TYR A 146 13.51 1.27 15.01
CA TYR A 146 13.57 1.61 16.42
C TYR A 146 12.72 0.65 17.27
N ARG A 147 13.16 -0.60 17.37
CA ARG A 147 12.40 -1.65 18.11
C ARG A 147 12.31 -1.41 19.61
N ASN A 148 13.25 -0.66 20.20
CA ASN A 148 13.25 -0.33 21.62
C ASN A 148 12.50 0.98 21.85
N PRO A 149 11.31 0.96 22.48
CA PRO A 149 10.52 2.18 22.70
C PRO A 149 11.22 3.25 23.55
N ILE A 150 12.17 2.84 24.40
CA ILE A 150 12.95 3.78 25.24
C ILE A 150 14.05 4.47 24.42
N ALA A 151 14.53 3.81 23.38
CA ALA A 151 15.57 4.33 22.48
C ALA A 151 14.97 4.54 21.08
N SER A 152 13.90 5.33 21.00
CA SER A 152 13.20 5.66 19.76
C SER A 152 12.99 7.16 19.61
N PRO A 153 12.82 7.66 18.37
CA PRO A 153 12.39 9.03 18.14
C PRO A 153 10.94 9.26 18.59
N GLU A 154 10.53 10.51 18.70
CA GLU A 154 9.14 10.90 18.74
C GLU A 154 8.54 10.77 17.32
N ILE A 155 7.85 9.67 17.02
CA ILE A 155 7.27 9.46 15.70
C ILE A 155 6.00 10.29 15.53
N LYS A 156 6.10 11.36 14.73
CA LYS A 156 4.95 12.19 14.33
C LYS A 156 4.24 11.60 13.11
N SER A 157 3.05 11.09 13.30
CA SER A 157 2.21 10.49 12.25
C SER A 157 1.18 11.49 11.74
N VAL A 158 1.62 12.66 11.31
CA VAL A 158 0.76 13.81 10.96
C VAL A 158 0.84 14.22 9.50
N ALA A 159 1.83 13.72 8.74
CA ALA A 159 1.98 14.09 7.34
C ALA A 159 0.75 13.68 6.51
N SER A 160 0.27 14.58 5.67
CA SER A 160 -0.84 14.38 4.74
C SER A 160 -0.41 13.79 3.40
N GLY A 161 0.90 13.72 3.16
CA GLY A 161 1.55 13.15 1.98
C GLY A 161 3.05 13.01 2.22
N TRP A 162 3.74 12.27 1.37
CA TRP A 162 5.18 12.06 1.53
C TRP A 162 5.98 13.35 1.40
N ARG A 163 5.62 14.24 0.46
CA ARG A 163 6.28 15.55 0.27
C ARG A 163 6.03 16.47 1.45
N ASP A 164 4.82 16.46 2.02
CA ASP A 164 4.48 17.21 3.22
C ASP A 164 5.40 16.83 4.40
N GLY A 165 5.68 15.53 4.57
CA GLY A 165 6.65 15.07 5.56
C GLY A 165 8.06 15.62 5.36
N VAL A 166 8.51 15.78 4.11
CA VAL A 166 9.82 16.40 3.82
C VAL A 166 9.81 17.91 4.10
N GLU A 167 8.72 18.61 3.74
CA GLU A 167 8.56 20.04 4.02
C GLU A 167 8.63 20.35 5.53
N MET A 168 8.19 19.42 6.38
CA MET A 168 8.32 19.56 7.84
C MET A 168 9.77 19.56 8.33
N ILE A 169 10.73 18.99 7.57
CA ILE A 169 12.17 19.16 7.88
C ILE A 169 12.61 20.58 7.59
N PHE A 170 12.23 21.14 6.43
CA PHE A 170 12.61 22.50 6.04
C PHE A 170 11.97 23.56 6.94
N SER A 171 10.76 23.31 7.44
CA SER A 171 10.09 24.20 8.41
C SER A 171 10.58 24.02 9.85
N GLN A 172 11.51 23.07 10.09
CA GLN A 172 12.05 22.72 11.41
C GLN A 172 10.99 22.21 12.41
N GLU A 173 9.91 21.65 11.90
CA GLU A 173 8.89 20.98 12.72
C GLU A 173 9.30 19.56 13.09
N THR A 174 10.18 18.95 12.28
CA THR A 174 10.77 17.63 12.50
C THR A 174 12.24 17.62 12.08
N ASP A 175 13.02 16.73 12.70
CA ASP A 175 14.45 16.57 12.41
C ASP A 175 14.70 15.59 11.25
N ALA A 176 13.75 14.67 11.00
CA ALA A 176 13.86 13.69 9.92
C ALA A 176 12.48 13.25 9.41
N ALA A 177 12.46 12.67 8.21
CA ALA A 177 11.26 12.10 7.58
C ALA A 177 11.56 10.72 6.95
N MET A 178 10.68 9.75 7.16
CA MET A 178 10.73 8.47 6.47
C MET A 178 9.84 8.52 5.24
N VAL A 179 10.44 8.43 4.05
CA VAL A 179 9.75 8.58 2.76
C VAL A 179 10.21 7.50 1.77
N PRO A 180 9.40 7.16 0.75
CA PRO A 180 9.85 6.26 -0.31
C PRO A 180 10.97 6.88 -1.14
N ASN A 181 11.82 6.02 -1.71
CA ASN A 181 13.02 6.41 -2.46
C ASN A 181 12.74 7.36 -3.63
N TYR A 182 11.61 7.22 -4.34
CA TYR A 182 11.25 8.12 -5.44
C TYR A 182 10.92 9.55 -4.96
N ILE A 183 10.51 9.69 -3.71
CA ILE A 183 10.37 11.01 -3.06
C ILE A 183 11.74 11.51 -2.59
N ALA A 184 12.54 10.66 -1.95
CA ALA A 184 13.87 11.03 -1.47
C ALA A 184 14.75 11.61 -2.58
N GLN A 185 14.70 11.06 -3.77
CA GLN A 185 15.45 11.52 -4.94
C GLN A 185 15.12 12.96 -5.40
N LEU A 186 13.95 13.48 -5.02
CA LEU A 186 13.55 14.87 -5.33
C LEU A 186 14.23 15.91 -4.42
N TYR A 187 14.89 15.47 -3.34
CA TYR A 187 15.47 16.34 -2.32
C TYR A 187 16.98 16.06 -2.11
N PRO A 188 17.82 16.32 -3.12
CA PRO A 188 19.25 15.98 -3.09
C PRO A 188 20.07 16.79 -2.06
N ASN A 189 19.48 17.81 -1.45
CA ASN A 189 20.04 18.61 -0.38
C ASN A 189 19.83 18.02 1.02
N LEU A 190 19.03 16.98 1.16
CA LEU A 190 18.90 16.20 2.38
C LEU A 190 19.79 14.95 2.31
N VAL A 191 20.19 14.48 3.48
CA VAL A 191 21.05 13.30 3.62
C VAL A 191 20.23 12.08 4.00
N VAL A 192 20.53 10.94 3.37
CA VAL A 192 19.95 9.65 3.75
C VAL A 192 20.69 9.12 4.97
N VAL A 193 20.04 9.12 6.13
CA VAL A 193 20.56 8.57 7.39
C VAL A 193 20.50 7.04 7.38
N SER A 194 19.45 6.48 6.79
CA SER A 194 19.23 5.03 6.67
C SER A 194 18.33 4.71 5.50
N GLU A 195 18.57 3.56 4.86
CA GLU A 195 17.65 2.97 3.88
C GLU A 195 17.08 1.65 4.38
N SER A 196 15.83 1.39 4.02
CA SER A 196 15.21 0.08 4.25
C SER A 196 15.75 -0.98 3.28
N ARG A 197 15.43 -2.24 3.58
CA ARG A 197 15.50 -3.30 2.56
C ARG A 197 14.55 -3.01 1.39
N GLU A 198 14.75 -3.73 0.31
CA GLU A 198 13.85 -3.70 -0.85
C GLU A 198 12.54 -4.44 -0.56
N PHE A 199 11.48 -3.90 -1.15
CA PHE A 199 10.16 -4.52 -1.23
C PHE A 199 9.76 -4.64 -2.68
N THR A 200 8.88 -5.58 -2.98
CA THR A 200 8.24 -5.67 -4.30
C THR A 200 7.57 -4.33 -4.63
N GLY A 201 7.72 -3.88 -5.87
CA GLY A 201 7.14 -2.62 -6.32
C GLY A 201 5.63 -2.54 -6.12
N ARG A 202 5.12 -1.31 -6.11
CA ARG A 202 3.67 -1.03 -5.91
C ARG A 202 2.86 -1.72 -7.00
N THR A 203 1.73 -2.30 -6.61
CA THR A 203 1.04 -3.31 -7.40
C THR A 203 -0.39 -2.91 -7.69
N LEU A 204 -0.78 -3.02 -8.96
CA LEU A 204 -2.17 -3.06 -9.35
C LEU A 204 -2.67 -4.50 -9.25
N SER A 205 -3.63 -4.73 -8.38
CA SER A 205 -4.30 -6.00 -8.19
C SER A 205 -5.80 -5.91 -8.50
N ALA A 206 -6.44 -7.02 -8.85
CA ALA A 206 -7.86 -7.08 -9.15
C ALA A 206 -8.59 -8.05 -8.25
N ALA A 207 -9.83 -7.71 -7.88
CA ALA A 207 -10.73 -8.61 -7.16
C ALA A 207 -11.10 -9.84 -8.03
N GLY A 208 -11.31 -10.98 -7.39
CA GLY A 208 -11.73 -12.21 -8.10
C GLY A 208 -13.07 -12.09 -8.84
N THR A 209 -13.88 -11.07 -8.50
CA THR A 209 -15.16 -10.77 -9.16
C THR A 209 -15.02 -10.06 -10.51
N VAL A 210 -13.86 -9.43 -10.79
CA VAL A 210 -13.59 -8.79 -12.07
C VAL A 210 -13.41 -9.85 -13.16
N PRO A 211 -14.11 -9.76 -14.29
CA PRO A 211 -13.97 -10.71 -15.40
C PRO A 211 -12.52 -10.84 -15.89
N SER A 212 -12.14 -12.04 -16.34
CA SER A 212 -10.74 -12.33 -16.74
C SER A 212 -10.27 -11.51 -17.93
N ASP A 213 -11.15 -11.26 -18.89
CA ASP A 213 -10.89 -10.43 -20.07
C ASP A 213 -10.64 -8.96 -19.67
N VAL A 214 -11.39 -8.43 -18.71
CA VAL A 214 -11.18 -7.08 -18.18
C VAL A 214 -9.86 -7.00 -17.41
N ARG A 215 -9.56 -7.99 -16.57
CA ARG A 215 -8.27 -8.06 -15.86
C ARG A 215 -7.08 -8.06 -16.83
N GLN A 216 -7.20 -8.85 -17.90
CA GLN A 216 -6.18 -8.91 -18.95
C GLN A 216 -6.06 -7.58 -19.68
N ALA A 217 -7.16 -6.96 -20.10
CA ALA A 217 -7.14 -5.66 -20.80
C ALA A 217 -6.52 -4.56 -19.94
N VAL A 218 -6.83 -4.52 -18.63
CA VAL A 218 -6.22 -3.57 -17.69
C VAL A 218 -4.72 -3.85 -17.52
N ALA A 219 -4.31 -5.11 -17.38
CA ALA A 219 -2.89 -5.46 -17.29
C ALA A 219 -2.11 -5.05 -18.56
N GLU A 220 -2.64 -5.35 -19.74
CA GLU A 220 -2.03 -4.97 -21.02
C GLU A 220 -1.93 -3.45 -21.18
N ALA A 221 -2.96 -2.70 -20.77
CA ALA A 221 -2.92 -1.24 -20.79
C ALA A 221 -1.81 -0.71 -19.86
N MET A 222 -1.73 -1.20 -18.63
CA MET A 222 -0.70 -0.78 -17.68
C MET A 222 0.73 -1.11 -18.13
N LEU A 223 0.94 -2.27 -18.75
CA LEU A 223 2.25 -2.66 -19.29
C LEU A 223 2.72 -1.71 -20.40
N LYS A 224 1.79 -1.10 -21.15
CA LYS A 224 2.06 -0.13 -22.22
C LYS A 224 1.99 1.33 -21.78
N LEU A 225 1.68 1.61 -20.53
CA LEU A 225 1.48 2.98 -20.03
C LEU A 225 2.68 3.90 -20.35
N HIS A 226 3.89 3.36 -20.27
CA HIS A 226 5.13 4.10 -20.55
C HIS A 226 5.31 4.49 -22.03
N GLU A 227 4.53 3.93 -22.95
CA GLU A 227 4.57 4.24 -24.38
C GLU A 227 3.74 5.50 -24.73
N ASP A 228 2.85 5.94 -23.83
CA ASP A 228 1.99 7.11 -24.02
C ASP A 228 2.57 8.35 -23.35
N PRO A 229 3.09 9.33 -24.12
CA PRO A 229 3.65 10.56 -23.57
C PRO A 229 2.64 11.39 -22.76
N ALA A 230 1.33 11.25 -23.02
CA ALA A 230 0.29 12.01 -22.33
C ALA A 230 0.14 11.62 -20.85
N VAL A 231 0.61 10.44 -20.47
CA VAL A 231 0.54 9.93 -19.08
C VAL A 231 1.91 9.86 -18.40
N TYR A 232 2.95 10.47 -18.99
CA TYR A 232 4.29 10.48 -18.41
C TYR A 232 4.33 11.05 -16.98
N GLU A 233 3.59 12.13 -16.72
CA GLU A 233 3.52 12.74 -15.39
C GLU A 233 2.91 11.77 -14.36
N VAL A 234 2.00 10.90 -14.78
CA VAL A 234 1.44 9.86 -13.91
C VAL A 234 2.52 8.89 -13.46
N LEU A 235 3.37 8.43 -14.39
CA LEU A 235 4.48 7.52 -14.05
C LEU A 235 5.45 8.16 -13.07
N VAL A 236 5.77 9.45 -13.22
CA VAL A 236 6.61 10.20 -12.28
C VAL A 236 5.98 10.23 -10.89
N GLU A 237 4.68 10.54 -10.80
CA GLU A 237 3.95 10.54 -9.52
C GLU A 237 3.79 9.14 -8.90
N LEU A 238 3.72 8.11 -9.75
CA LEU A 238 3.74 6.71 -9.30
C LEU A 238 5.15 6.22 -8.93
N GLY A 239 6.19 7.03 -9.15
CA GLY A 239 7.57 6.70 -8.81
C GLY A 239 8.14 5.54 -9.61
N SER A 240 7.74 5.39 -10.89
CA SER A 240 8.19 4.30 -11.75
C SER A 240 8.36 4.76 -13.18
N ALA A 241 9.32 4.18 -13.89
CA ALA A 241 9.49 4.40 -15.32
C ALA A 241 8.52 3.55 -16.16
N GLN A 242 8.14 2.37 -15.66
CA GLN A 242 7.24 1.44 -16.36
C GLN A 242 6.62 0.42 -15.40
N PHE A 243 5.62 -0.29 -15.88
CA PHE A 243 5.05 -1.45 -15.20
C PHE A 243 5.56 -2.76 -15.81
N VAL A 244 5.64 -3.79 -14.98
CA VAL A 244 5.97 -5.17 -15.36
C VAL A 244 4.92 -6.13 -14.81
N GLU A 245 4.85 -7.35 -15.33
CA GLU A 245 3.96 -8.38 -14.80
C GLU A 245 4.25 -8.65 -13.32
N ALA A 246 3.20 -8.92 -12.56
CA ALA A 246 3.29 -9.27 -11.15
C ALA A 246 2.86 -10.73 -10.94
N SER A 247 3.57 -11.44 -10.08
CA SER A 247 3.21 -12.81 -9.68
C SER A 247 2.83 -12.89 -8.21
N ALA A 248 1.95 -13.81 -7.86
CA ALA A 248 1.48 -14.00 -6.50
C ALA A 248 2.62 -14.32 -5.51
N GLY A 249 3.62 -15.09 -5.96
CA GLY A 249 4.76 -15.49 -5.12
C GLY A 249 5.60 -14.31 -4.62
N GLU A 250 5.61 -13.17 -5.34
CA GLU A 250 6.37 -11.97 -4.96
C GLU A 250 5.84 -11.29 -3.68
N TYR A 251 4.60 -11.59 -3.26
CA TYR A 251 3.92 -10.97 -2.11
C TYR A 251 3.75 -11.91 -0.93
N GLU A 252 4.25 -13.15 -1.03
CA GLU A 252 4.18 -14.11 0.07
C GLU A 252 4.87 -13.57 1.32
N GLY A 253 4.13 -13.54 2.43
CA GLY A 253 4.63 -13.04 3.70
C GLY A 253 4.65 -11.52 3.85
N SER A 254 4.37 -10.72 2.80
CA SER A 254 4.35 -9.25 2.89
C SER A 254 3.30 -8.73 3.88
N GLU A 255 2.18 -9.44 4.04
CA GLU A 255 1.13 -9.17 5.04
C GLU A 255 1.67 -9.12 6.48
N ARG A 256 2.80 -9.79 6.76
CA ARG A 256 3.41 -9.84 8.11
C ARG A 256 3.87 -8.48 8.61
N LEU A 257 4.18 -7.54 7.72
CA LEU A 257 4.49 -6.16 8.09
C LEU A 257 3.35 -5.48 8.85
N LEU A 258 2.12 -5.93 8.65
CA LEU A 258 0.93 -5.43 9.36
C LEU A 258 0.74 -6.06 10.74
N ALA A 259 1.59 -7.02 11.15
CA ALA A 259 1.46 -7.69 12.45
C ALA A 259 1.48 -6.68 13.61
N GLY A 260 0.54 -6.82 14.53
CA GLY A 260 0.40 -5.94 15.71
C GLY A 260 -0.30 -4.61 15.41
N VAL A 261 -0.41 -4.17 14.15
CA VAL A 261 -1.06 -2.91 13.80
C VAL A 261 -2.54 -2.95 14.18
N PHE A 262 -2.93 -2.14 15.16
CA PHE A 262 -4.27 -2.14 15.74
C PHE A 262 -4.78 -3.56 16.06
N GLY A 263 -3.90 -4.39 16.65
CA GLY A 263 -4.22 -5.76 17.04
C GLY A 263 -4.37 -6.76 15.89
N TYR A 264 -3.90 -6.41 14.69
CA TYR A 264 -3.96 -7.33 13.56
C TYR A 264 -2.98 -8.50 13.72
N LYS A 265 -3.48 -9.74 13.50
CA LYS A 265 -2.69 -10.97 13.50
C LYS A 265 -2.70 -11.58 12.09
N PRO A 266 -1.56 -11.62 11.39
CA PRO A 266 -1.43 -12.31 10.12
C PRO A 266 -1.73 -13.81 10.25
N ARG A 267 -2.13 -14.45 9.16
CA ARG A 267 -2.22 -15.91 9.15
C ARG A 267 -0.82 -16.53 9.27
N PRO A 268 -0.68 -17.66 9.99
CA PRO A 268 0.54 -18.46 9.90
C PRO A 268 0.79 -18.83 8.44
N SER A 269 2.01 -18.66 7.94
CA SER A 269 2.34 -19.19 6.61
C SER A 269 2.49 -20.71 6.71
N ALA A 270 2.13 -21.43 5.63
CA ALA A 270 2.23 -22.88 5.57
C ALA A 270 3.67 -23.40 5.84
N ASN A 271 4.68 -22.55 5.72
CA ASN A 271 6.10 -22.88 5.88
C ASN A 271 6.73 -22.34 7.18
N THR A 272 5.95 -21.75 8.10
CA THR A 272 6.53 -21.35 9.41
C THR A 272 6.46 -22.56 10.32
N PRO A 273 7.59 -23.06 10.87
CA PRO A 273 7.54 -24.00 12.00
C PRO A 273 6.68 -23.37 13.08
N ALA A 274 5.79 -24.14 13.69
CA ALA A 274 4.98 -23.65 14.78
C ALA A 274 5.92 -23.06 15.84
N GLU A 275 5.97 -21.73 15.88
CA GLU A 275 6.64 -21.00 16.95
C GLU A 275 5.95 -21.46 18.23
N ALA A 276 6.74 -22.04 19.13
CA ALA A 276 6.23 -22.59 20.37
C ALA A 276 5.29 -21.55 21.01
N ALA A 277 4.04 -21.92 21.20
CA ALA A 277 3.06 -21.07 21.84
C ALA A 277 3.70 -20.55 23.13
N GLU A 278 3.91 -19.25 23.24
CA GLU A 278 4.26 -18.66 24.53
C GLU A 278 3.19 -19.11 25.52
N PRO A 279 3.59 -19.62 26.69
CA PRO A 279 2.61 -20.06 27.66
C PRO A 279 1.71 -18.87 28.00
N THR A 280 0.46 -18.93 27.63
CA THR A 280 -0.58 -18.04 28.13
C THR A 280 -0.59 -18.21 29.64
N ILE A 281 -0.13 -17.18 30.36
CA ILE A 281 -0.35 -17.09 31.78
C ILE A 281 -1.85 -16.89 31.96
N ASP A 282 -2.53 -17.95 32.30
CA ASP A 282 -3.94 -17.94 32.66
C ASP A 282 -4.06 -17.22 34.00
N LEU A 283 -4.54 -15.97 33.98
CA LEU A 283 -4.73 -15.15 35.19
C LEU A 283 -6.06 -15.48 35.90
N ASP A 284 -6.76 -16.51 35.45
CA ASP A 284 -8.06 -16.94 36.02
C ASP A 284 -7.94 -18.09 37.02
N ASP A 285 -6.82 -18.24 37.73
CA ASP A 285 -6.78 -19.20 38.81
C ASP A 285 -7.08 -18.52 40.15
N GLU A 286 -8.31 -18.70 40.59
CA GLU A 286 -8.80 -18.45 41.94
C GLU A 286 -7.95 -19.21 42.97
N ASN A 287 -6.86 -18.62 43.40
CA ASN A 287 -6.20 -19.09 44.61
C ASN A 287 -5.62 -17.94 45.44
N LEU A 288 -6.50 -17.02 45.89
CA LEU A 288 -6.24 -16.18 47.05
C LEU A 288 -6.65 -16.93 48.31
N GLY A 289 -6.04 -18.09 48.50
CA GLY A 289 -6.12 -18.83 49.77
C GLY A 289 -5.41 -18.08 50.86
N GLY A 290 -6.19 -17.52 51.78
CA GLY A 290 -5.95 -17.36 53.19
C GLY A 290 -4.57 -16.89 53.68
N ILE A 291 -4.40 -15.56 53.83
CA ILE A 291 -3.47 -15.06 54.85
C ILE A 291 -4.29 -14.86 56.14
N GLU A 292 -4.21 -15.83 57.02
CA GLU A 292 -4.68 -15.74 58.38
C GLU A 292 -3.76 -14.77 59.15
N VAL A 293 -4.27 -13.58 59.45
CA VAL A 293 -3.60 -12.63 60.37
C VAL A 293 -3.92 -13.09 61.79
N THR A 294 -3.02 -13.82 62.40
CA THR A 294 -3.04 -14.05 63.88
C THR A 294 -2.61 -12.74 64.53
N ALA A 295 -3.57 -12.08 65.18
CA ALA A 295 -3.28 -11.05 66.17
C ALA A 295 -2.66 -11.75 67.42
N GLY A 296 -1.43 -11.41 67.75
CA GLY A 296 -0.79 -11.76 69.00
C GLY A 296 -0.88 -10.59 69.96
N ASP A 297 -1.17 -10.91 71.21
CA ASP A 297 -1.30 -10.05 72.38
C ASP A 297 -0.12 -9.10 72.60
#